data_39885a2a94f9770956b484cec8c15ed0
#
_entry.id   39885a2a94f9770956b484cec8c15ed0
#
_cell.length_a   1.000
_cell.length_b   1.000
_cell.length_c   1.000
_cell.angle_alpha   90.00
_cell.angle_beta   90.00
_cell.angle_gamma   90.00
#
_symmetry.space_group_name_H-M   'P 1'
#
loop_
_entity.id
_entity.type
_entity.pdbx_description
1 polymer ?
#
loop_
_entity_poly.entity_id
_entity_poly.type
_entity_poly.pdbx_seq_one_letter_code
_entity_poly.pdbx_strand_id
1 'polypeptide(L)'
;MSRVTIKDKTFETSIPEAEILKKVKQVADRINKDFEGKTPLFLAVLNGSFMYAADLMKHINIPCEISFVKLASYQGTTSTGTIKEVIGLNEDIRGREVIIVEDIVDTGATMKRMLETLGTREPAGLHICTLLLKPGKLTVPLDIEYAAIEIPNDFIVGYGLDYDQEGRNLRDIYTLVQE
;
A
#
# COMPACT_ATOMS: atom_id res chain seq x y z
N MET A 1 -6.23 15.50 20.49
CA MET A 1 -6.51 15.01 19.13
C MET A 1 -6.72 16.22 18.24
N SER A 2 -6.03 16.30 17.13
CA SER A 2 -6.22 17.40 16.17
C SER A 2 -7.32 17.05 15.18
N ARG A 3 -8.07 18.06 14.72
CA ARG A 3 -9.08 17.91 13.69
C ARG A 3 -8.68 18.65 12.43
N VAL A 4 -9.04 18.11 11.30
CA VAL A 4 -8.85 18.73 9.99
C VAL A 4 -10.13 18.61 9.20
N THR A 5 -10.49 19.70 8.50
CA THR A 5 -11.61 19.70 7.56
C THR A 5 -11.04 19.63 6.14
N ILE A 6 -11.48 18.66 5.38
CA ILE A 6 -11.14 18.48 3.97
C ILE A 6 -12.46 18.55 3.21
N LYS A 7 -12.62 19.59 2.40
CA LYS A 7 -13.87 19.88 1.67
C LYS A 7 -15.08 19.93 2.64
N ASP A 8 -15.98 18.98 2.51
CA ASP A 8 -17.25 18.91 3.26
C ASP A 8 -17.19 17.97 4.48
N LYS A 9 -16.01 17.39 4.79
CA LYS A 9 -15.88 16.40 5.87
C LYS A 9 -14.84 16.80 6.91
N THR A 10 -15.13 16.46 8.15
CA THR A 10 -14.22 16.65 9.28
C THR A 10 -13.64 15.32 9.72
N PHE A 11 -12.34 15.31 9.93
CA PHE A 11 -11.58 14.15 10.34
C PHE A 11 -10.84 14.46 11.65
N GLU A 12 -10.61 13.43 12.42
CA GLU A 12 -9.88 13.49 13.70
C GLU A 12 -8.67 12.55 13.69
N THR A 13 -7.54 13.00 14.26
CA THR A 13 -6.32 12.16 14.34
C THR A 13 -6.64 10.84 15.02
N SER A 14 -6.38 9.74 14.32
CA SER A 14 -6.54 8.38 14.85
C SER A 14 -5.21 7.66 15.04
N ILE A 15 -4.24 7.88 14.14
CA ILE A 15 -2.90 7.27 14.25
C ILE A 15 -1.85 8.37 14.04
N PRO A 16 -1.13 8.76 15.10
CA PRO A 16 -0.07 9.76 15.01
C PRO A 16 1.13 9.28 14.19
N GLU A 17 1.83 10.21 13.53
CA GLU A 17 3.04 9.93 12.74
C GLU A 17 4.07 9.09 13.50
N ALA A 18 4.30 9.38 14.76
CA ALA A 18 5.28 8.64 15.58
C ALA A 18 4.93 7.15 15.69
N GLU A 19 3.65 6.82 15.80
CA GLU A 19 3.18 5.44 15.81
C GLU A 19 3.33 4.78 14.43
N ILE A 20 2.98 5.52 13.37
CA ILE A 20 3.16 5.05 12.00
C ILE A 20 4.63 4.69 11.75
N LEU A 21 5.54 5.62 12.03
CA LEU A 21 6.98 5.42 11.78
C LEU A 21 7.57 4.26 12.57
N LYS A 22 7.10 4.04 13.81
CA LYS A 22 7.49 2.88 14.61
C LYS A 22 7.06 1.57 13.93
N LYS A 23 5.84 1.50 13.42
CA LYS A 23 5.32 0.32 12.73
C LYS A 23 6.01 0.08 11.39
N VAL A 24 6.29 1.15 10.64
CA VAL A 24 7.07 1.08 9.40
C VAL A 24 8.45 0.48 9.64
N LYS A 25 9.15 0.94 10.69
CA LYS A 25 10.45 0.36 11.06
C LYS A 25 10.36 -1.12 11.40
N GLN A 26 9.36 -1.54 12.15
CA GLN A 26 9.15 -2.96 12.50
C GLN A 26 8.95 -3.84 11.26
N VAL A 27 8.21 -3.36 10.27
CA VAL A 27 8.03 -4.05 8.98
C VAL A 27 9.37 -4.14 8.23
N ALA A 28 10.11 -3.04 8.15
CA ALA A 28 11.40 -3.01 7.49
C ALA A 28 12.40 -3.99 8.13
N ASP A 29 12.44 -4.07 9.47
CA ASP A 29 13.31 -5.00 10.20
C ASP A 29 12.99 -6.47 9.84
N ARG A 30 11.72 -6.81 9.70
CA ARG A 30 11.28 -8.14 9.25
C ARG A 30 11.72 -8.42 7.81
N ILE A 31 11.51 -7.48 6.90
CA ILE A 31 11.92 -7.61 5.50
C ILE A 31 13.43 -7.79 5.39
N ASN A 32 14.22 -6.99 6.10
CA ASN A 32 15.67 -7.11 6.12
C ASN A 32 16.14 -8.53 6.52
N LYS A 33 15.46 -9.13 7.50
CA LYS A 33 15.75 -10.48 7.95
C LYS A 33 15.31 -11.54 6.92
N ASP A 34 14.10 -11.44 6.42
CA ASP A 34 13.48 -12.46 5.55
C ASP A 34 14.14 -12.49 4.16
N PHE A 35 14.69 -11.36 3.72
CA PHE A 35 15.34 -11.18 2.42
C PHE A 35 16.85 -11.02 2.53
N GLU A 36 17.47 -11.44 3.65
CA GLU A 36 18.93 -11.43 3.80
C GLU A 36 19.58 -12.26 2.68
N GLY A 37 20.61 -11.68 2.03
CA GLY A 37 21.30 -12.30 0.89
C GLY A 37 20.55 -12.24 -0.44
N LYS A 38 19.38 -11.61 -0.49
CA LYS A 38 18.61 -11.37 -1.71
C LYS A 38 18.61 -9.88 -2.09
N THR A 39 18.21 -9.60 -3.33
CA THR A 39 18.05 -8.23 -3.84
C THR A 39 16.61 -8.06 -4.34
N PRO A 40 15.64 -7.82 -3.44
CA PRO A 40 14.23 -7.69 -3.84
C PRO A 40 13.98 -6.40 -4.62
N LEU A 41 12.99 -6.44 -5.50
CA LEU A 41 12.38 -5.27 -6.13
C LEU A 41 11.16 -4.86 -5.32
N PHE A 42 11.19 -3.66 -4.75
CA PHE A 42 10.01 -3.02 -4.18
C PHE A 42 9.20 -2.39 -5.30
N LEU A 43 7.93 -2.71 -5.37
CA LEU A 43 7.01 -2.20 -6.38
C LEU A 43 5.90 -1.40 -5.69
N ALA A 44 6.06 -0.09 -5.63
CA ALA A 44 5.14 0.79 -4.91
C ALA A 44 3.97 1.23 -5.80
N VAL A 45 2.76 1.09 -5.28
CA VAL A 45 1.53 1.41 -6.00
C VAL A 45 1.10 2.85 -5.74
N LEU A 46 1.24 3.71 -6.73
CA LEU A 46 0.84 5.11 -6.68
C LEU A 46 -0.70 5.26 -6.82
N ASN A 47 -1.28 6.34 -6.29
CA ASN A 47 -0.62 7.47 -5.63
C ASN A 47 -0.40 7.25 -4.13
N GLY A 48 -1.27 6.51 -3.44
CA GLY A 48 -1.39 6.48 -1.99
C GLY A 48 -0.18 5.97 -1.22
N SER A 49 0.65 5.13 -1.84
CA SER A 49 1.78 4.48 -1.16
C SER A 49 3.04 5.33 -1.06
N PHE A 50 3.07 6.55 -1.61
CA PHE A 50 4.32 7.32 -1.76
C PHE A 50 5.01 7.65 -0.42
N MET A 51 4.25 8.03 0.60
CA MET A 51 4.82 8.31 1.93
C MET A 51 5.32 7.04 2.62
N TYR A 52 4.49 6.00 2.60
CA TYR A 52 4.86 4.71 3.17
C TYR A 52 6.10 4.13 2.50
N ALA A 53 6.14 4.13 1.17
CA ALA A 53 7.29 3.67 0.41
C ALA A 53 8.57 4.43 0.78
N ALA A 54 8.51 5.77 0.86
CA ALA A 54 9.66 6.59 1.20
C ALA A 54 10.19 6.29 2.61
N ASP A 55 9.31 6.21 3.60
CA ASP A 55 9.73 5.95 4.98
C ASP A 55 10.19 4.49 5.17
N LEU A 56 9.54 3.52 4.53
CA LEU A 56 9.95 2.12 4.55
C LEU A 56 11.37 1.96 4.00
N MET A 57 11.65 2.54 2.83
CA MET A 57 12.94 2.39 2.16
C MET A 57 14.11 2.96 2.98
N LYS A 58 13.90 3.96 3.81
CA LYS A 58 14.93 4.50 4.71
C LYS A 58 15.43 3.48 5.73
N HIS A 59 14.65 2.46 6.04
CA HIS A 59 14.97 1.40 7.01
C HIS A 59 15.37 0.07 6.37
N ILE A 60 15.30 -0.04 5.04
CA ILE A 60 15.80 -1.22 4.32
C ILE A 60 17.33 -1.12 4.22
N ASN A 61 18.02 -2.12 4.74
CA ASN A 61 19.48 -2.14 4.83
C ASN A 61 20.13 -3.27 3.98
N ILE A 62 19.32 -3.97 3.19
CA ILE A 62 19.78 -4.94 2.21
C ILE A 62 19.84 -4.31 0.82
N PRO A 63 20.65 -4.85 -0.13
CA PRO A 63 20.59 -4.42 -1.52
C PRO A 63 19.17 -4.59 -2.06
N CYS A 64 18.65 -3.56 -2.72
CA CYS A 64 17.29 -3.56 -3.24
C CYS A 64 17.11 -2.55 -4.36
N GLU A 65 16.04 -2.70 -5.11
CA GLU A 65 15.57 -1.73 -6.10
C GLU A 65 14.16 -1.29 -5.75
N ILE A 66 13.76 -0.12 -6.20
CA ILE A 66 12.38 0.36 -6.10
C ILE A 66 11.90 0.88 -7.45
N SER A 67 10.68 0.52 -7.80
CA SER A 67 9.96 1.06 -8.94
C SER A 67 8.53 1.41 -8.53
N PHE A 68 7.90 2.25 -9.34
CA PHE A 68 6.55 2.74 -9.07
C PHE A 68 5.61 2.31 -10.18
N VAL A 69 4.43 1.86 -9.78
CA VAL A 69 3.38 1.47 -10.73
C VAL A 69 2.09 2.18 -10.37
N LYS A 70 1.22 2.28 -11.36
CA LYS A 70 -0.14 2.78 -11.19
C LYS A 70 -1.11 1.81 -11.83
N LEU A 71 -2.23 1.54 -11.14
CA LEU A 71 -3.28 0.70 -11.67
C LEU A 71 -4.25 1.56 -12.48
N ALA A 72 -4.43 1.25 -13.76
CA ALA A 72 -5.45 1.88 -14.58
C ALA A 72 -6.74 1.06 -14.53
N SER A 73 -7.82 1.70 -14.06
CA SER A 73 -9.17 1.21 -14.29
C SER A 73 -9.69 1.80 -15.59
N TYR A 74 -10.07 0.97 -16.55
CA TYR A 74 -10.74 1.44 -17.76
C TYR A 74 -12.20 1.82 -17.40
N GLN A 75 -12.51 3.11 -17.46
CA GLN A 75 -13.90 3.58 -17.49
C GLN A 75 -14.42 3.47 -18.94
N GLY A 76 -14.77 2.28 -19.34
CA GLY A 76 -15.52 2.05 -20.58
C GLY A 76 -16.97 1.74 -20.22
N THR A 77 -17.89 1.97 -21.13
CA THR A 77 -19.35 1.89 -21.01
C THR A 77 -19.93 0.54 -20.60
N THR A 78 -19.09 -0.42 -20.21
CA THR A 78 -19.49 -1.70 -19.59
C THR A 78 -18.58 -1.94 -18.39
N SER A 79 -19.14 -1.69 -17.22
CA SER A 79 -18.48 -1.83 -15.92
C SER A 79 -18.20 -3.30 -15.58
N THR A 80 -17.11 -3.88 -16.05
CA THR A 80 -16.62 -5.18 -15.58
C THR A 80 -15.47 -5.06 -14.58
N GLY A 81 -15.22 -3.88 -14.00
CA GLY A 81 -14.26 -3.69 -12.89
C GLY A 81 -12.87 -4.32 -13.11
N THR A 82 -12.46 -4.52 -14.36
CA THR A 82 -11.21 -5.20 -14.68
C THR A 82 -10.08 -4.20 -14.70
N ILE A 83 -9.10 -4.34 -13.81
CA ILE A 83 -7.81 -3.67 -13.92
C ILE A 83 -7.17 -4.21 -15.19
N LYS A 84 -7.08 -3.39 -16.22
CA LYS A 84 -6.54 -3.82 -17.52
C LYS A 84 -5.04 -3.64 -17.64
N GLU A 85 -4.43 -2.79 -16.84
CA GLU A 85 -3.01 -2.49 -17.02
C GLU A 85 -2.33 -2.02 -15.74
N VAL A 86 -1.13 -2.54 -15.49
CA VAL A 86 -0.18 -2.01 -14.52
C VAL A 86 0.74 -1.06 -15.28
N ILE A 87 0.50 0.24 -15.15
CA ILE A 87 1.30 1.29 -15.80
C ILE A 87 2.58 1.50 -14.99
N GLY A 88 3.73 1.60 -15.67
CA GLY A 88 5.01 1.95 -15.06
C GLY A 88 5.94 0.77 -14.76
N LEU A 89 5.49 -0.47 -14.93
CA LEU A 89 6.34 -1.64 -14.77
C LEU A 89 7.17 -1.87 -16.05
N ASN A 90 8.37 -1.33 -16.07
CA ASN A 90 9.31 -1.47 -17.19
C ASN A 90 10.38 -2.55 -16.94
N GLU A 91 10.53 -2.98 -15.71
CA GLU A 91 11.52 -3.98 -15.30
C GLU A 91 11.07 -5.39 -15.68
N ASP A 92 12.03 -6.23 -16.08
CA ASP A 92 11.80 -7.66 -16.16
C ASP A 92 11.84 -8.24 -14.73
N ILE A 93 10.71 -8.78 -14.28
CA ILE A 93 10.57 -9.37 -12.94
C ILE A 93 10.72 -10.88 -12.92
N ARG A 94 11.00 -11.50 -14.05
CA ARG A 94 11.20 -12.96 -14.14
C ARG A 94 12.33 -13.42 -13.20
N GLY A 95 12.02 -14.38 -12.35
CA GLY A 95 12.97 -14.95 -11.39
C GLY A 95 13.35 -14.00 -10.25
N ARG A 96 12.67 -12.86 -10.09
CA ARG A 96 12.95 -11.90 -9.03
C ARG A 96 11.97 -12.02 -7.87
N GLU A 97 12.45 -11.69 -6.67
CA GLU A 97 11.59 -11.46 -5.52
C GLU A 97 11.00 -10.04 -5.63
N VAL A 98 9.68 -9.93 -5.63
CA VAL A 98 8.95 -8.66 -5.76
C VAL A 98 8.13 -8.42 -4.50
N ILE A 99 8.33 -7.27 -3.87
CA ILE A 99 7.58 -6.82 -2.69
C ILE A 99 6.68 -5.67 -3.14
N ILE A 100 5.38 -5.92 -3.18
CA ILE A 100 4.36 -4.92 -3.54
C ILE A 100 4.10 -4.05 -2.33
N VAL A 101 4.33 -2.73 -2.47
CA VAL A 101 4.11 -1.75 -1.41
C VAL A 101 2.81 -1.01 -1.67
N GLU A 102 1.87 -1.11 -0.73
CA GLU A 102 0.53 -0.53 -0.83
C GLU A 102 0.20 0.31 0.40
N ASP A 103 -0.61 1.33 0.24
CA ASP A 103 -1.09 2.15 1.36
C ASP A 103 -2.13 1.43 2.20
N ILE A 104 -3.09 0.77 1.56
CA ILE A 104 -4.16 0.06 2.24
C ILE A 104 -4.64 -1.16 1.44
N VAL A 105 -4.84 -2.26 2.13
CA VAL A 105 -5.62 -3.40 1.62
C VAL A 105 -6.99 -3.38 2.30
N ASP A 106 -8.01 -3.11 1.51
CA ASP A 106 -9.41 -3.00 1.94
C ASP A 106 -10.17 -4.32 1.67
N THR A 107 -10.82 -4.48 0.52
CA THR A 107 -11.48 -5.75 0.15
C THR A 107 -10.49 -6.81 -0.33
N GLY A 108 -9.31 -6.41 -0.75
CA GLY A 108 -8.29 -7.28 -1.32
C GLY A 108 -8.46 -7.57 -2.82
N ALA A 109 -9.58 -7.18 -3.42
CA ALA A 109 -9.87 -7.49 -4.82
C ALA A 109 -8.83 -6.90 -5.80
N THR A 110 -8.40 -5.67 -5.56
CA THR A 110 -7.36 -5.00 -6.37
C THR A 110 -6.02 -5.73 -6.25
N MET A 111 -5.62 -6.06 -5.04
CA MET A 111 -4.36 -6.77 -4.78
C MET A 111 -4.36 -8.16 -5.40
N LYS A 112 -5.45 -8.90 -5.29
CA LYS A 112 -5.59 -10.22 -5.93
C LYS A 112 -5.36 -10.14 -7.44
N ARG A 113 -5.99 -9.19 -8.11
CA ARG A 113 -5.81 -8.99 -9.56
C ARG A 113 -4.38 -8.59 -9.92
N MET A 114 -3.76 -7.76 -9.09
CA MET A 114 -2.37 -7.38 -9.28
C MET A 114 -1.44 -8.59 -9.17
N LEU A 115 -1.63 -9.44 -8.17
CA LEU A 115 -0.87 -10.69 -8.03
C LEU A 115 -1.05 -11.62 -9.25
N GLU A 116 -2.28 -11.76 -9.74
CA GLU A 116 -2.56 -12.55 -10.94
C GLU A 116 -1.84 -11.99 -12.17
N THR A 117 -1.89 -10.67 -12.37
CA THR A 117 -1.22 -9.99 -13.50
C THR A 117 0.30 -10.13 -13.43
N LEU A 118 0.89 -9.86 -12.27
CA LEU A 118 2.34 -9.97 -12.08
C LEU A 118 2.82 -11.43 -12.15
N GLY A 119 2.01 -12.36 -11.66
CA GLY A 119 2.32 -13.79 -11.70
C GLY A 119 2.53 -14.33 -13.12
N THR A 120 1.88 -13.76 -14.13
CA THR A 120 2.09 -14.12 -15.53
C THR A 120 3.49 -13.80 -16.05
N ARG A 121 4.25 -12.97 -15.34
CA ARG A 121 5.64 -12.60 -15.67
C ARG A 121 6.68 -13.47 -14.97
N GLU A 122 6.25 -14.55 -14.33
CA GLU A 122 7.09 -15.59 -13.71
C GLU A 122 8.12 -15.05 -12.68
N PRO A 123 7.73 -14.19 -11.70
CA PRO A 123 8.62 -13.80 -10.61
C PRO A 123 8.99 -15.02 -9.74
N ALA A 124 10.10 -14.92 -9.00
CA ALA A 124 10.47 -15.96 -8.04
C ALA A 124 9.51 -15.95 -6.83
N GLY A 125 9.03 -14.78 -6.43
CA GLY A 125 8.04 -14.60 -5.37
C GLY A 125 7.34 -13.25 -5.49
N LEU A 126 6.08 -13.22 -5.05
CA LEU A 126 5.28 -11.99 -4.90
C LEU A 126 4.87 -11.88 -3.44
N HIS A 127 5.20 -10.76 -2.83
CA HIS A 127 4.96 -10.49 -1.41
C HIS A 127 4.16 -9.21 -1.25
N ILE A 128 3.24 -9.18 -0.30
CA ILE A 128 2.41 -7.99 -0.02
C ILE A 128 2.93 -7.28 1.22
N CYS A 129 3.23 -5.99 1.06
CA CYS A 129 3.68 -5.10 2.12
C CYS A 129 2.74 -3.88 2.16
N THR A 130 1.76 -3.91 3.06
CA THR A 130 0.78 -2.82 3.19
C THR A 130 0.96 -2.05 4.49
N LEU A 131 0.75 -0.74 4.44
CA LEU A 131 0.72 0.08 5.65
C LEU A 131 -0.51 -0.26 6.50
N LEU A 132 -1.67 -0.29 5.86
CA LEU A 132 -2.95 -0.51 6.53
C LEU A 132 -3.65 -1.74 5.99
N LEU A 133 -4.27 -2.49 6.88
CA LEU A 133 -5.10 -3.64 6.57
C LEU A 133 -6.43 -3.53 7.29
N LYS A 134 -7.53 -3.76 6.58
CA LYS A 134 -8.88 -3.93 7.13
C LYS A 134 -9.26 -5.42 7.12
N PRO A 135 -8.85 -6.22 8.11
CA PRO A 135 -9.03 -7.67 8.05
C PRO A 135 -10.49 -8.08 7.98
N GLY A 136 -11.38 -7.36 8.64
CA GLY A 136 -12.83 -7.61 8.62
C GLY A 136 -13.53 -7.28 7.29
N LYS A 137 -12.84 -6.67 6.34
CA LYS A 137 -13.40 -6.26 5.04
C LYS A 137 -12.88 -7.10 3.87
N LEU A 138 -11.93 -7.97 4.10
CA LEU A 138 -11.41 -8.87 3.06
C LEU A 138 -12.53 -9.75 2.49
N THR A 139 -12.70 -9.72 1.17
CA THR A 139 -13.67 -10.55 0.44
C THR A 139 -13.02 -11.66 -0.36
N VAL A 140 -11.70 -11.65 -0.45
CA VAL A 140 -10.89 -12.63 -1.17
C VAL A 140 -9.74 -13.12 -0.27
N PRO A 141 -9.33 -14.38 -0.38
CA PRO A 141 -8.18 -14.87 0.36
C PRO A 141 -6.90 -14.21 -0.18
N LEU A 142 -6.11 -13.63 0.73
CA LEU A 142 -4.79 -13.07 0.45
C LEU A 142 -3.83 -13.48 1.56
N ASP A 143 -2.62 -13.86 1.18
CA ASP A 143 -1.51 -13.98 2.10
C ASP A 143 -0.78 -12.63 2.19
N ILE A 144 -1.01 -11.91 3.28
CA ILE A 144 -0.43 -10.58 3.52
C ILE A 144 0.69 -10.74 4.54
N GLU A 145 1.91 -10.88 4.06
CA GLU A 145 3.08 -11.18 4.89
C GLU A 145 3.48 -9.99 5.77
N TYR A 146 3.33 -8.77 5.26
CA TYR A 146 3.76 -7.55 5.93
C TYR A 146 2.61 -6.54 5.99
N ALA A 147 1.82 -6.59 7.06
CA ALA A 147 0.87 -5.54 7.41
C ALA A 147 1.43 -4.74 8.59
N ALA A 148 1.56 -3.43 8.44
CA ALA A 148 2.10 -2.61 9.51
C ALA A 148 1.07 -2.34 10.60
N ILE A 149 -0.17 -1.99 10.23
CA ILE A 149 -1.24 -1.63 11.16
C ILE A 149 -2.57 -2.22 10.67
N GLU A 150 -3.25 -2.95 11.54
CA GLU A 150 -4.63 -3.36 11.31
C GLU A 150 -5.60 -2.30 11.82
N ILE A 151 -6.60 -1.97 11.04
CA ILE A 151 -7.60 -0.95 11.36
C ILE A 151 -9.02 -1.49 11.17
N PRO A 152 -10.03 -0.91 11.87
CA PRO A 152 -11.43 -1.20 11.61
C PRO A 152 -11.88 -0.63 10.26
N ASN A 153 -13.15 -0.86 9.90
CA ASN A 153 -13.71 -0.39 8.63
C ASN A 153 -14.11 1.09 8.68
N ASP A 154 -13.18 1.96 9.07
CA ASP A 154 -13.39 3.40 9.07
C ASP A 154 -12.95 4.04 7.76
N PHE A 155 -13.51 5.21 7.46
CA PHE A 155 -13.03 6.05 6.37
C PHE A 155 -11.89 6.94 6.90
N ILE A 156 -10.73 6.84 6.27
CA ILE A 156 -9.49 7.45 6.73
C ILE A 156 -8.82 8.27 5.65
N VAL A 157 -8.00 9.22 6.05
CA VAL A 157 -7.23 10.13 5.20
C VAL A 157 -5.89 10.47 5.86
N GLY A 158 -4.94 10.88 5.08
CA GLY A 158 -3.60 11.27 5.55
C GLY A 158 -2.54 10.20 5.31
N TYR A 159 -1.29 10.60 5.47
CA TYR A 159 -0.13 9.76 5.24
C TYR A 159 -0.15 9.03 3.88
N GLY A 160 -0.49 9.78 2.83
CA GLY A 160 -0.63 9.26 1.47
C GLY A 160 -2.06 9.00 1.02
N LEU A 161 -2.98 8.71 1.94
CA LEU A 161 -4.39 8.48 1.63
C LEU A 161 -5.14 9.80 1.44
N ASP A 162 -6.15 9.79 0.57
CA ASP A 162 -6.88 10.98 0.17
C ASP A 162 -8.39 10.92 0.44
N TYR A 163 -8.96 12.10 0.46
CA TYR A 163 -10.38 12.32 0.21
C TYR A 163 -10.51 13.26 -0.99
N ASP A 164 -11.00 12.74 -2.12
CA ASP A 164 -11.16 13.47 -3.38
C ASP A 164 -9.90 14.28 -3.77
N GLN A 165 -8.75 13.59 -3.77
CA GLN A 165 -7.39 14.05 -4.09
C GLN A 165 -6.71 14.95 -3.04
N GLU A 166 -7.38 15.33 -1.96
CA GLU A 166 -6.81 16.14 -0.88
C GLU A 166 -6.47 15.29 0.36
N GLY A 167 -5.57 15.79 1.20
CA GLY A 167 -5.19 15.17 2.48
C GLY A 167 -3.99 14.23 2.43
N ARG A 168 -3.46 13.87 1.26
CA ARG A 168 -2.30 12.96 1.14
C ARG A 168 -1.04 13.46 1.87
N ASN A 169 -0.89 14.78 2.01
CA ASN A 169 0.26 15.43 2.63
C ASN A 169 0.21 15.50 4.16
N LEU A 170 -0.89 15.11 4.77
CA LEU A 170 -1.00 15.09 6.23
C LEU A 170 -0.07 14.03 6.80
N ARG A 171 0.59 14.36 7.94
CA ARG A 171 1.57 13.47 8.56
C ARG A 171 0.95 12.31 9.32
N ASP A 172 -0.18 12.59 9.99
CA ASP A 172 -0.95 11.60 10.74
C ASP A 172 -2.00 10.93 9.84
N ILE A 173 -2.54 9.82 10.30
CA ILE A 173 -3.78 9.26 9.76
C ILE A 173 -4.95 9.78 10.60
N TYR A 174 -5.98 10.22 9.91
CA TYR A 174 -7.19 10.80 10.46
C TYR A 174 -8.38 9.94 10.07
N THR A 175 -9.32 9.79 10.99
CA THR A 175 -10.59 9.07 10.77
C THR A 175 -11.74 10.07 10.65
N LEU A 176 -12.68 9.79 9.77
CA LEU A 176 -13.88 10.58 9.57
C LEU A 176 -14.69 10.65 10.88
N VAL A 177 -15.01 11.88 11.31
CA VAL A 177 -15.93 12.10 12.43
C VAL A 177 -17.34 11.81 11.96
N GLN A 178 -18.01 10.86 12.62
CA GLN A 178 -19.45 10.62 12.42
C GLN A 178 -20.23 11.69 13.18
N GLU A 179 -21.03 12.48 12.48
CA GLU A 179 -21.98 13.41 13.08
C GLU A 179 -23.20 12.70 13.67
#